data_ae0b5ed7035842c94eeed416d042c828
#
_entry.id   ae0b5ed7035842c94eeed416d042c828
#
_cell.length_a   1.000
_cell.length_b   1.000
_cell.length_c   1.000
_cell.angle_alpha   90.00
_cell.angle_beta   90.00
_cell.angle_gamma   90.00
#
_symmetry.space_group_name_H-M   'P 1'
#
loop_
_entity.id
_entity.type
_entity.pdbx_description
1 polymer ?
#
loop_
_entity_poly.entity_id
_entity_poly.type
_entity_poly.pdbx_seq_one_letter_code
_entity_poly.pdbx_strand_id
1 'polypeptide(L)'
;MDRTLSPATLKTELADNLILDVRRATDRDASTEQLPGANWKDPEKLADWADGLPKDQDIVLYCVRGGSVSNSVVGALQAKGLKARFIEGGIEGWKAAGGEVVAK
;
A
#
# COMPACT_ATOMS: atom_id res chain seq x y z
N MET A 1 13.04 -10.86 0.88
CA MET A 1 11.80 -10.48 0.19
C MET A 1 11.97 -9.14 -0.52
N ASP A 2 11.47 -9.05 -1.73
CA ASP A 2 11.48 -7.78 -2.46
C ASP A 2 10.67 -6.73 -1.70
N ARG A 3 11.07 -5.48 -1.81
CA ARG A 3 10.37 -4.38 -1.15
C ARG A 3 9.27 -3.78 -2.02
N THR A 4 9.34 -4.00 -3.32
CA THR A 4 8.44 -3.37 -4.28
C THR A 4 7.73 -4.38 -5.16
N LEU A 5 6.64 -3.93 -5.75
CA LEU A 5 5.84 -4.69 -6.70
C LEU A 5 5.42 -3.73 -7.81
N SER A 6 5.56 -4.16 -9.07
CA SER A 6 5.14 -3.30 -10.17
C SER A 6 3.61 -3.20 -10.26
N PRO A 7 3.08 -2.06 -10.71
CA PRO A 7 1.62 -1.95 -10.92
C PRO A 7 1.08 -3.00 -11.87
N ALA A 8 1.82 -3.35 -12.92
CA ALA A 8 1.39 -4.36 -13.88
C ALA A 8 1.22 -5.73 -13.23
N THR A 9 2.14 -6.12 -12.34
CA THR A 9 2.04 -7.38 -11.61
C THR A 9 0.84 -7.37 -10.67
N LEU A 10 0.65 -6.27 -9.93
CA LEU A 10 -0.47 -6.18 -9.00
C LEU A 10 -1.82 -6.24 -9.71
N LYS A 11 -1.94 -5.72 -10.93
CA LYS A 11 -3.20 -5.79 -11.69
C LYS A 11 -3.68 -7.23 -11.87
N THR A 12 -2.76 -8.19 -11.95
CA THR A 12 -3.11 -9.60 -12.09
C THR A 12 -3.37 -10.30 -10.76
N GLU A 13 -2.97 -9.70 -9.65
CA GLU A 13 -3.01 -10.31 -8.33
C GLU A 13 -3.80 -9.51 -7.30
N LEU A 14 -4.52 -8.47 -7.73
CA LEU A 14 -5.14 -7.52 -6.80
C LEU A 14 -6.02 -8.20 -5.75
N ALA A 15 -6.82 -9.17 -6.14
CA ALA A 15 -7.74 -9.87 -5.25
C ALA A 15 -7.03 -10.81 -4.27
N ASP A 16 -5.77 -11.18 -4.55
CA ASP A 16 -5.01 -12.11 -3.73
C ASP A 16 -4.22 -11.44 -2.62
N ASN A 17 -4.23 -10.11 -2.59
CA ASN A 17 -3.43 -9.33 -1.66
C ASN A 17 -4.29 -8.49 -0.73
N LEU A 18 -3.79 -8.29 0.48
CA LEU A 18 -4.36 -7.27 1.38
C LEU A 18 -3.80 -5.92 0.95
N ILE A 19 -4.66 -5.00 0.58
CA ILE A 19 -4.24 -3.68 0.07
C ILE A 19 -4.38 -2.64 1.17
N LEU A 20 -3.28 -1.97 1.49
CA LEU A 20 -3.25 -0.92 2.50
C LEU A 20 -2.88 0.41 1.87
N ASP A 21 -3.71 1.42 2.14
CA ASP A 21 -3.43 2.80 1.77
C ASP A 21 -2.70 3.44 2.94
N VAL A 22 -1.43 3.76 2.75
CA VAL A 22 -0.61 4.40 3.79
C VAL A 22 -0.25 5.84 3.43
N ARG A 23 -1.09 6.49 2.63
CA ARG A 23 -0.92 7.92 2.37
C ARG A 23 -1.09 8.69 3.68
N ARG A 24 -0.36 9.79 3.81
CA ARG A 24 -0.56 10.68 4.95
C ARG A 24 -1.99 11.20 4.92
N ALA A 25 -2.55 11.49 6.09
CA ALA A 25 -3.95 11.94 6.19
C ALA A 25 -4.28 13.11 5.27
N THR A 26 -3.37 14.08 5.16
CA THR A 26 -3.57 15.25 4.29
C THR A 26 -3.62 14.86 2.81
N ASP A 27 -2.76 13.94 2.38
CA ASP A 27 -2.72 13.47 0.99
C ASP A 27 -3.95 12.65 0.66
N ARG A 28 -4.38 11.81 1.59
CA ARG A 28 -5.59 11.01 1.42
C ARG A 28 -6.83 11.89 1.34
N ASP A 29 -6.92 12.89 2.21
CA ASP A 29 -8.07 13.80 2.24
C ASP A 29 -8.16 14.65 0.98
N ALA A 30 -7.03 14.96 0.35
CA ALA A 30 -6.98 15.71 -0.90
C ALA A 30 -7.37 14.87 -2.12
N SER A 31 -7.42 13.56 -1.99
CA SER A 31 -7.75 12.65 -3.07
C SER A 31 -9.19 12.15 -2.96
N THR A 32 -9.85 11.94 -4.09
CA THR A 32 -11.20 11.35 -4.14
C THR A 32 -11.15 9.87 -4.51
N GLU A 33 -9.96 9.31 -4.73
CA GLU A 33 -9.78 7.98 -5.28
C GLU A 33 -8.92 7.10 -4.39
N GLN A 34 -9.12 5.78 -4.48
CA GLN A 34 -8.28 4.78 -3.84
C GLN A 34 -8.26 3.52 -4.69
N LEU A 35 -7.32 2.61 -4.43
CA LEU A 35 -7.33 1.31 -5.08
C LEU A 35 -8.53 0.50 -4.60
N PRO A 36 -9.10 -0.37 -5.48
CA PRO A 36 -10.22 -1.22 -5.07
C PRO A 36 -9.84 -2.10 -3.86
N GLY A 37 -10.69 -2.12 -2.86
CA GLY A 37 -10.46 -2.92 -1.66
C GLY A 37 -9.44 -2.37 -0.68
N ALA A 38 -8.92 -1.17 -0.93
CA ALA A 38 -7.91 -0.58 -0.05
C ALA A 38 -8.47 -0.21 1.31
N ASN A 39 -7.66 -0.46 2.35
CA ASN A 39 -7.94 -0.04 3.71
C ASN A 39 -6.92 1.02 4.11
N TRP A 40 -7.39 2.19 4.51
CA TRP A 40 -6.48 3.25 4.94
C TRP A 40 -5.93 2.96 6.33
N LYS A 41 -4.61 3.09 6.48
CA LYS A 41 -3.91 2.96 7.75
C LYS A 41 -3.01 4.18 7.90
N ASP A 42 -3.16 4.91 9.00
CA ASP A 42 -2.37 6.11 9.24
C ASP A 42 -0.89 5.73 9.43
N PRO A 43 0.02 6.16 8.52
CA PRO A 43 1.43 5.80 8.64
C PRO A 43 2.10 6.37 9.90
N GLU A 44 1.53 7.41 10.48
CA GLU A 44 2.05 8.01 11.71
C GLU A 44 1.64 7.22 12.95
N LYS A 45 0.72 6.27 12.82
CA LYS A 45 0.22 5.42 13.92
C LYS A 45 0.51 3.94 13.65
N LEU A 46 1.62 3.67 12.97
CA LEU A 46 2.01 2.32 12.58
C LEU A 46 1.95 1.31 13.73
N ALA A 47 2.42 1.70 14.91
CA ALA A 47 2.44 0.81 16.07
C ALA A 47 1.04 0.36 16.51
N ASP A 48 0.02 1.16 16.21
CA ASP A 48 -1.34 0.87 16.63
C ASP A 48 -1.99 -0.24 15.79
N TRP A 49 -1.58 -0.37 14.53
CA TRP A 49 -2.25 -1.32 13.62
C TRP A 49 -1.34 -2.42 13.06
N ALA A 50 -0.03 -2.26 13.13
CA ALA A 50 0.88 -3.20 12.50
C ALA A 50 0.79 -4.61 13.08
N ASP A 51 0.66 -4.72 14.40
CA ASP A 51 0.63 -6.02 15.08
C ASP A 51 -0.65 -6.82 14.79
N GLY A 52 -1.69 -6.17 14.32
CA GLY A 52 -2.95 -6.83 13.97
C GLY A 52 -2.99 -7.39 12.55
N LEU A 53 -1.93 -7.20 11.77
CA LEU A 53 -1.92 -7.65 10.39
C LEU A 53 -1.61 -9.16 10.28
N PRO A 54 -2.21 -9.87 9.31
CA PRO A 54 -1.94 -11.30 9.12
C PRO A 54 -0.51 -11.52 8.61
N LYS A 55 0.17 -12.52 9.17
CA LYS A 55 1.55 -12.85 8.79
C LYS A 55 1.65 -13.82 7.64
N ASP A 56 0.57 -14.51 7.32
CA ASP A 56 0.52 -15.53 6.29
C ASP A 56 -0.11 -15.05 4.98
N GLN A 57 -0.42 -13.77 4.89
CA GLN A 57 -1.03 -13.17 3.70
C GLN A 57 -0.08 -12.14 3.09
N ASP A 58 -0.05 -12.07 1.76
CA ASP A 58 0.70 -11.03 1.08
C ASP A 58 0.02 -9.68 1.26
N ILE A 59 0.80 -8.68 1.61
CA ILE A 59 0.34 -7.32 1.86
C ILE A 59 0.99 -6.39 0.84
N VAL A 60 0.17 -5.62 0.15
CA VAL A 60 0.67 -4.58 -0.76
C VAL A 60 0.16 -3.25 -0.29
N LEU A 61 1.08 -2.31 -0.08
CA LEU A 61 0.70 -0.98 0.37
C LEU A 61 1.10 0.07 -0.65
N TYR A 62 0.53 1.25 -0.52
CA TYR A 62 0.85 2.35 -1.42
C TYR A 62 0.73 3.70 -0.70
N CYS A 63 1.54 4.64 -1.16
CA CYS A 63 1.37 6.06 -0.84
C CYS A 63 1.14 6.80 -2.15
N VAL A 64 1.39 8.10 -2.19
CA VAL A 64 1.11 8.88 -3.40
C VAL A 64 2.06 8.48 -4.54
N ARG A 65 3.37 8.43 -4.29
CA ARG A 65 4.38 8.22 -5.33
C ARG A 65 5.40 7.11 -5.03
N GLY A 66 5.15 6.28 -4.02
CA GLY A 66 6.08 5.21 -3.66
C GLY A 66 7.39 5.71 -3.07
N GLY A 67 7.35 6.84 -2.38
CA GLY A 67 8.54 7.45 -1.80
C GLY A 67 8.82 7.02 -0.37
N SER A 68 9.30 7.96 0.45
CA SER A 68 9.78 7.69 1.81
C SER A 68 8.75 7.06 2.73
N VAL A 69 7.48 7.43 2.61
CA VAL A 69 6.43 6.86 3.47
C VAL A 69 6.29 5.36 3.24
N SER A 70 6.14 4.94 1.97
CA SER A 70 6.03 3.51 1.65
C SER A 70 7.27 2.74 2.05
N ASN A 71 8.46 3.30 1.82
CA ASN A 71 9.72 2.65 2.21
C ASN A 71 9.80 2.44 3.73
N SER A 72 9.44 3.46 4.51
CA SER A 72 9.44 3.37 5.97
C SER A 72 8.48 2.30 6.47
N VAL A 73 7.26 2.30 5.94
CA VAL A 73 6.23 1.37 6.39
C VAL A 73 6.61 -0.06 6.03
N VAL A 74 7.06 -0.30 4.79
CA VAL A 74 7.49 -1.64 4.37
C VAL A 74 8.64 -2.14 5.23
N GLY A 75 9.62 -1.29 5.50
CA GLY A 75 10.74 -1.67 6.35
C GLY A 75 10.30 -2.11 7.74
N ALA A 76 9.39 -1.35 8.35
CA ALA A 76 8.86 -1.68 9.68
C ALA A 76 8.06 -2.99 9.66
N LEU A 77 7.22 -3.19 8.64
CA LEU A 77 6.41 -4.40 8.55
C LEU A 77 7.25 -5.64 8.26
N GLN A 78 8.23 -5.53 7.38
CA GLN A 78 9.14 -6.66 7.11
C GLN A 78 9.96 -7.03 8.35
N ALA A 79 10.35 -6.05 9.14
CA ALA A 79 11.06 -6.29 10.41
C ALA A 79 10.20 -7.06 11.41
N LYS A 80 8.88 -7.00 11.28
CA LYS A 80 7.94 -7.76 12.11
C LYS A 80 7.60 -9.14 11.52
N GLY A 81 8.23 -9.51 10.42
CA GLY A 81 7.98 -10.81 9.77
C GLY A 81 6.79 -10.82 8.83
N LEU A 82 6.27 -9.66 8.47
CA LEU A 82 5.13 -9.56 7.56
C LEU A 82 5.59 -9.59 6.10
N LYS A 83 4.76 -10.14 5.22
CA LYS A 83 5.05 -10.24 3.78
C LYS A 83 4.58 -8.97 3.07
N ALA A 84 5.20 -7.85 3.38
CA ALA A 84 4.79 -6.53 2.90
C ALA A 84 5.68 -6.01 1.77
N ARG A 85 5.04 -5.45 0.74
CA ARG A 85 5.72 -4.77 -0.37
C ARG A 85 4.91 -3.52 -0.68
N PHE A 86 5.51 -2.57 -1.41
CA PHE A 86 4.76 -1.39 -1.83
C PHE A 86 4.75 -1.26 -3.36
N ILE A 87 3.71 -0.59 -3.87
CA ILE A 87 3.56 -0.38 -5.32
C ILE A 87 4.59 0.63 -5.80
N GLU A 88 5.37 0.28 -6.82
CA GLU A 88 6.29 1.19 -7.45
C GLU A 88 5.51 2.38 -8.03
N GLY A 89 5.92 3.60 -7.66
CA GLY A 89 5.24 4.81 -8.09
C GLY A 89 3.96 5.15 -7.32
N GLY A 90 3.57 4.34 -6.34
CA GLY A 90 2.38 4.58 -5.53
C GLY A 90 1.10 4.57 -6.34
N ILE A 91 0.07 5.30 -5.88
CA ILE A 91 -1.20 5.40 -6.61
C ILE A 91 -1.02 6.10 -7.96
N GLU A 92 -0.07 7.05 -8.05
CA GLU A 92 0.22 7.70 -9.33
C GLU A 92 0.74 6.70 -10.36
N GLY A 93 1.67 5.83 -9.97
CA GLY A 93 2.18 4.77 -10.85
C GLY A 93 1.12 3.74 -11.20
N TRP A 94 0.25 3.42 -10.26
CA TRP A 94 -0.87 2.52 -10.49
C TRP A 94 -1.82 3.06 -11.56
N LYS A 95 -2.19 4.33 -11.46
CA LYS A 95 -3.07 4.99 -12.44
C LYS A 95 -2.39 5.11 -13.81
N ALA A 96 -1.11 5.44 -13.84
CA ALA A 96 -0.34 5.55 -15.09
C ALA A 96 -0.25 4.21 -15.83
N ALA A 97 -0.26 3.11 -15.10
CA ALA A 97 -0.25 1.77 -15.68
C ALA A 97 -1.65 1.26 -16.07
N GLY A 98 -2.66 2.11 -15.95
CA GLY A 98 -4.04 1.74 -16.27
C GLY A 98 -4.75 0.98 -15.18
N GLY A 99 -4.26 1.04 -13.94
CA GLY A 99 -4.90 0.41 -12.80
C GLY A 99 -6.24 1.06 -12.45
N GLU A 100 -7.19 0.23 -12.04
CA GLU A 100 -8.51 0.71 -11.64
C GLU A 100 -8.45 1.43 -10.30
N VAL A 101 -9.20 2.51 -10.18
CA VAL A 101 -9.41 3.20 -8.89
C VAL A 101 -10.91 3.36 -8.66
N VAL A 102 -11.28 3.46 -7.39
CA VAL A 102 -12.67 3.64 -6.99
C VAL A 102 -12.77 4.88 -6.11
N ALA A 103 -13.98 5.39 -5.96
CA ALA A 103 -14.23 6.54 -5.08
C ALA A 103 -14.01 6.12 -3.62
N LYS A 104 -13.41 7.04 -2.87
CA LYS A 104 -13.23 6.84 -1.43
C LYS A 104 -14.56 6.85 -0.71
#